data_22d3d8da5eb2edba49cbc5a84b6d9377
#
_entry.id   22d3d8da5eb2edba49cbc5a84b6d9377
#
_cell.length_a   1.000
_cell.length_b   1.000
_cell.length_c   1.000
_cell.angle_alpha   90.00
_cell.angle_beta   90.00
_cell.angle_gamma   90.00
#
_symmetry.space_group_name_H-M   'P 1'
#
loop_
_entity.id
_entity.type
_entity.pdbx_description
1 polymer ?
#
loop_
_entity_poly.entity_id
_entity_poly.type
_entity_poly.pdbx_seq_one_letter_code
_entity_poly.pdbx_strand_id
1 'polypeptide(L)'
;MAKTDSEGAETDLEAVRIYEALRKRIFQGEFQPGHELNQVHISQKYGVSRTPVREALRMLQADGLAEARFKYRMTVTQLTAEEVD
;
A
#
# COMPACT_ATOMS: atom_id res chain seq x y z
N MET A 1 26.26 7.78 9.38
CA MET A 1 25.63 8.52 8.30
C MET A 1 25.32 7.63 7.11
N ALA A 2 26.37 7.06 6.53
CA ALA A 2 26.15 6.18 5.38
C ALA A 2 25.21 5.02 5.72
N LYS A 3 25.33 4.51 6.92
CA LYS A 3 24.50 3.40 7.37
C LYS A 3 23.02 3.78 7.39
N THR A 4 22.74 4.99 7.90
CA THR A 4 21.37 5.46 7.96
C THR A 4 20.80 5.66 6.56
N ASP A 5 21.63 6.19 5.68
CA ASP A 5 21.20 6.41 4.30
C ASP A 5 20.91 5.07 3.62
N SER A 6 21.74 4.08 3.87
CA SER A 6 21.52 2.75 3.31
C SER A 6 20.20 2.16 3.77
N GLU A 7 19.92 2.30 5.05
CA GLU A 7 18.68 1.75 5.60
C GLU A 7 17.48 2.45 4.99
N GLY A 8 17.58 3.78 4.82
CA GLY A 8 16.52 4.52 4.20
C GLY A 8 16.31 4.11 2.75
N ALA A 9 17.41 3.91 2.03
CA ALA A 9 17.34 3.51 0.65
C ALA A 9 16.70 2.14 0.50
N GLU A 10 17.06 1.20 1.39
CA GLU A 10 16.46 -0.13 1.34
C GLU A 10 14.97 -0.09 1.61
N THR A 11 14.57 0.71 2.59
CA THR A 11 13.16 0.85 2.92
C THR A 11 12.39 1.45 1.74
N ASP A 12 12.98 2.45 1.10
CA ASP A 12 12.35 3.09 -0.04
C ASP A 12 12.19 2.12 -1.20
N LEU A 13 13.21 1.31 -1.45
CA LEU A 13 13.13 0.33 -2.53
C LEU A 13 12.08 -0.73 -2.24
N GLU A 14 12.04 -1.19 -1.01
CA GLU A 14 11.03 -2.16 -0.62
C GLU A 14 9.63 -1.57 -0.73
N ALA A 15 9.49 -0.31 -0.31
CA ALA A 15 8.20 0.36 -0.37
C ALA A 15 7.70 0.46 -1.81
N VAL A 16 8.59 0.84 -2.73
CA VAL A 16 8.21 0.94 -4.14
C VAL A 16 7.82 -0.42 -4.69
N ARG A 17 8.59 -1.44 -4.34
CA ARG A 17 8.30 -2.79 -4.80
C ARG A 17 6.93 -3.26 -4.32
N ILE A 18 6.65 -3.03 -3.05
CA ILE A 18 5.36 -3.44 -2.48
C ILE A 18 4.24 -2.61 -3.08
N TYR A 19 4.47 -1.31 -3.23
CA TYR A 19 3.51 -0.42 -3.83
C TYR A 19 3.12 -0.91 -5.23
N GLU A 20 4.10 -1.22 -6.05
CA GLU A 20 3.84 -1.66 -7.40
C GLU A 20 3.12 -3.01 -7.42
N ALA A 21 3.50 -3.90 -6.53
CA ALA A 21 2.85 -5.20 -6.45
C ALA A 21 1.38 -5.06 -6.06
N LEU A 22 1.11 -4.24 -5.04
CA LEU A 22 -0.27 -4.03 -4.60
C LEU A 22 -1.08 -3.29 -5.65
N ARG A 23 -0.48 -2.28 -6.27
CA ARG A 23 -1.14 -1.52 -7.31
C ARG A 23 -1.59 -2.42 -8.44
N LYS A 24 -0.70 -3.31 -8.87
CA LYS A 24 -1.00 -4.26 -9.93
C LYS A 24 -2.17 -5.16 -9.55
N ARG A 25 -2.18 -5.65 -8.31
CA ARG A 25 -3.25 -6.53 -7.86
C ARG A 25 -4.58 -5.80 -7.79
N ILE A 26 -4.55 -4.52 -7.43
CA ILE A 26 -5.76 -3.71 -7.42
C ILE A 26 -6.31 -3.58 -8.83
N PHE A 27 -5.44 -3.25 -9.78
CA PHE A 27 -5.88 -3.06 -11.17
C PHE A 27 -6.31 -4.36 -11.83
N GLN A 28 -5.78 -5.48 -11.37
CA GLN A 28 -6.19 -6.77 -11.90
C GLN A 28 -7.49 -7.26 -11.28
N GLY A 29 -8.03 -6.52 -10.32
CA GLY A 29 -9.26 -6.90 -9.66
C GLY A 29 -9.09 -7.93 -8.57
N GLU A 30 -7.87 -8.25 -8.22
CA GLU A 30 -7.61 -9.22 -7.17
C GLU A 30 -8.03 -8.69 -5.81
N PHE A 31 -7.81 -7.39 -5.59
CA PHE A 31 -8.31 -6.70 -4.41
C PHE A 31 -9.50 -5.86 -4.82
N GLN A 32 -10.66 -6.21 -4.32
CA GLN A 32 -11.87 -5.48 -4.68
C GLN A 32 -11.98 -4.20 -3.86
N PRO A 33 -12.78 -3.25 -4.34
CA PRO A 33 -13.01 -2.03 -3.56
C PRO A 33 -13.49 -2.37 -2.16
N GLY A 34 -12.94 -1.68 -1.17
CA GLY A 34 -13.28 -1.93 0.22
C GLY A 34 -12.43 -3.00 0.88
N HIS A 35 -11.59 -3.69 0.11
CA HIS A 35 -10.72 -4.72 0.68
C HIS A 35 -9.73 -4.10 1.63
N GLU A 36 -9.56 -4.68 2.81
CA GLU A 36 -8.65 -4.15 3.81
C GLU A 36 -7.20 -4.48 3.45
N LEU A 37 -6.35 -3.46 3.49
CA LEU A 37 -4.92 -3.62 3.24
C LEU A 37 -4.22 -3.64 4.59
N ASN A 38 -4.12 -4.81 5.18
CA ASN A 38 -3.61 -4.99 6.53
C ASN A 38 -2.08 -5.01 6.53
N GLN A 39 -1.46 -4.09 7.26
CA GLN A 39 -0.01 -3.96 7.28
C GLN A 39 0.69 -5.21 7.75
N VAL A 40 0.18 -5.81 8.81
CA VAL A 40 0.81 -7.02 9.37
C VAL A 40 0.78 -8.14 8.36
N HIS A 41 -0.38 -8.34 7.77
CA HIS A 41 -0.56 -9.42 6.80
C HIS A 41 0.33 -9.22 5.59
N ILE A 42 0.38 -7.99 5.08
CA ILE A 42 1.20 -7.68 3.91
C ILE A 42 2.68 -7.85 4.24
N SER A 43 3.12 -7.39 5.40
CA SER A 43 4.51 -7.52 5.77
C SER A 43 4.92 -8.98 5.87
N GLN A 44 4.04 -9.82 6.40
CA GLN A 44 4.32 -11.24 6.51
C GLN A 44 4.39 -11.89 5.14
N LYS A 45 3.47 -11.52 4.27
CA LYS A 45 3.43 -12.10 2.93
C LYS A 45 4.66 -11.77 2.12
N TYR A 46 5.15 -10.55 2.22
CA TYR A 46 6.31 -10.13 1.44
C TYR A 46 7.62 -10.27 2.19
N GLY A 47 7.57 -10.72 3.43
CA GLY A 47 8.79 -10.94 4.19
C GLY A 47 9.56 -9.67 4.51
N VAL A 48 8.85 -8.59 4.80
CA VAL A 48 9.46 -7.31 5.12
C VAL A 48 8.89 -6.78 6.41
N SER A 49 9.53 -5.74 6.96
CA SER A 49 9.01 -5.08 8.15
C SER A 49 7.78 -4.25 7.79
N ARG A 50 7.16 -3.65 8.80
CA ARG A 50 5.96 -2.85 8.56
C ARG A 50 6.25 -1.49 7.93
N THR A 51 7.45 -0.96 8.16
CA THR A 51 7.78 0.38 7.67
C THR A 51 7.62 0.53 6.17
N PRO A 52 8.24 -0.34 5.35
CA PRO A 52 8.04 -0.20 3.89
C PRO A 52 6.60 -0.45 3.47
N VAL A 53 5.88 -1.31 4.20
CA VAL A 53 4.46 -1.53 3.89
C VAL A 53 3.67 -0.26 4.14
N ARG A 54 3.93 0.40 5.26
CA ARG A 54 3.25 1.65 5.57
C ARG A 54 3.50 2.70 4.51
N GLU A 55 4.76 2.82 4.07
CA GLU A 55 5.10 3.77 3.03
C GLU A 55 4.41 3.42 1.71
N ALA A 56 4.36 2.13 1.38
CA ALA A 56 3.68 1.70 0.16
C ALA A 56 2.19 2.06 0.22
N LEU A 57 1.57 1.86 1.36
CA LEU A 57 0.15 2.20 1.51
C LEU A 57 -0.07 3.70 1.40
N ARG A 58 0.86 4.50 1.89
CA ARG A 58 0.78 5.95 1.72
C ARG A 58 0.85 6.33 0.25
N MET A 59 1.69 5.65 -0.50
CA MET A 59 1.79 5.91 -1.93
C MET A 59 0.49 5.56 -2.66
N LEU A 60 -0.12 4.43 -2.28
CA LEU A 60 -1.42 4.07 -2.84
C LEU A 60 -2.48 5.10 -2.48
N GLN A 61 -2.42 5.59 -1.26
CA GLN A 61 -3.37 6.61 -0.82
C GLN A 61 -3.18 7.90 -1.63
N ALA A 62 -1.93 8.29 -1.85
CA ALA A 62 -1.65 9.48 -2.64
C ALA A 62 -2.16 9.34 -4.07
N ASP A 63 -2.17 8.11 -4.59
CA ASP A 63 -2.68 7.85 -5.93
C ASP A 63 -4.21 7.72 -5.96
N GLY A 64 -4.86 7.77 -4.81
CA GLY A 64 -6.28 7.58 -4.75
C GLY A 64 -6.73 6.15 -4.83
N LEU A 65 -5.80 5.20 -4.71
CA LEU A 65 -6.13 3.77 -4.79
C LEU A 65 -6.44 3.17 -3.43
N ALA A 66 -6.10 3.85 -2.36
CA ALA A 66 -6.37 3.40 -1.01
C ALA A 66 -6.86 4.59 -0.19
N GLU A 67 -7.63 4.28 0.83
CA GLU A 67 -8.16 5.33 1.71
C GLU A 67 -8.20 4.80 3.13
N ALA A 68 -8.04 5.69 4.09
CA ALA A 68 -8.12 5.35 5.50
C ALA A 68 -9.58 5.44 5.93
N ARG A 69 -10.08 4.35 6.48
CA ARG A 69 -11.46 4.29 6.97
C ARG A 69 -11.45 3.75 8.38
N PHE A 70 -12.52 3.92 9.08
CA PHE A 70 -12.72 3.44 10.45
C PHE A 70 -11.44 3.06 11.19
N LYS A 71 -11.11 3.79 12.23
CA LYS A 71 -9.96 3.50 13.07
C LYS A 71 -8.67 3.39 12.28
N TYR A 72 -8.59 4.18 11.20
CA TYR A 72 -7.36 4.28 10.40
C TYR A 72 -7.00 3.01 9.65
N ARG A 73 -7.98 2.15 9.43
CA ARG A 73 -7.72 0.99 8.58
C ARG A 73 -7.64 1.44 7.14
N MET A 74 -6.62 0.95 6.46
CA MET A 74 -6.43 1.28 5.05
C MET A 74 -7.19 0.28 4.21
N THR A 75 -7.99 0.77 3.28
CA THR A 75 -8.76 -0.10 2.39
C THR A 75 -8.59 0.37 0.96
N VAL A 76 -8.86 -0.53 0.02
CA VAL A 76 -8.87 -0.16 -1.39
C VAL A 76 -10.03 0.80 -1.61
N THR A 77 -9.73 1.90 -2.31
CA THR A 77 -10.71 2.94 -2.56
C THR A 77 -11.93 2.38 -3.28
N GLN A 78 -13.11 2.73 -2.79
CA GLN A 78 -14.34 2.33 -3.45
C GLN A 78 -14.71 3.39 -4.48
N LEU A 79 -14.59 3.00 -5.72
CA LEU A 79 -15.01 3.86 -6.81
C LEU A 79 -16.47 3.57 -7.09
N THR A 80 -17.26 4.60 -7.10
CA THR A 80 -18.68 4.43 -7.31
C THR A 80 -19.06 4.75 -8.75
N ALA A 81 -20.24 4.38 -9.13
CA ALA A 81 -20.72 4.66 -10.47
C ALA A 81 -20.77 6.16 -10.74
N GLU A 82 -21.04 6.92 -9.70
CA GLU A 82 -21.08 8.38 -9.86
C GLU A 82 -19.75 8.93 -10.31
N GLU A 83 -18.68 8.33 -9.83
CA GLU A 83 -17.35 8.83 -10.19
C GLU A 83 -17.02 8.54 -11.63
N VAL A 84 -17.56 7.47 -12.14
CA VAL A 84 -17.34 7.10 -13.53
C VAL A 84 -18.13 8.02 -14.45
N ASP A 85 -19.29 8.37 -14.00
CA ASP A 85 -20.14 9.26 -14.76
C ASP A 85 -19.53 10.64 -14.90
#